data_92ceb9f65d47041400bb0ae3ea45b772
#
_entry.id   92ceb9f65d47041400bb0ae3ea45b772
#
_cell.length_a   1.000
_cell.length_b   1.000
_cell.length_c   1.000
_cell.angle_alpha   90.00
_cell.angle_beta   90.00
_cell.angle_gamma   90.00
#
_symmetry.space_group_name_H-M   'P 1'
#
loop_
_entity.id
_entity.type
_entity.pdbx_description
1 polymer ?
#
loop_
_entity_poly.entity_id
_entity_poly.type
_entity_poly.pdbx_seq_one_letter_code
_entity_poly.pdbx_strand_id
1 'polypeptide(L)'
;CKAMGIQTLGPDVNESNLKFTVNHDGNIRFGLGAVKGVGEAAVQSIVEERNTNGPFKGIFDFVQRVNLNACNKKNMECLALAGGFDSFPELKREQYFAVNSKGEVFLETLMRYGNRYQEDKRAAINSLFGGVNVVDIATPEIPQGVERWGDLERLNKERDLVGIYLSAHPLDEFAIVLDHVCNTRMADLEDKAALVGR
;
A
#
# COMPACT_ATOMS: atom_id res chain seq x y z
N CYS A 1 17.15 6.47 -12.68
CA CYS A 1 17.45 6.05 -11.28
C CYS A 1 18.21 4.73 -11.26
N LYS A 2 17.70 3.61 -11.83
CA LYS A 2 18.41 2.30 -11.81
C LYS A 2 19.86 2.38 -12.32
N ALA A 3 20.11 3.08 -13.43
CA ALA A 3 21.46 3.25 -13.97
C ALA A 3 22.43 4.05 -13.07
N MET A 4 21.89 4.76 -12.09
CA MET A 4 22.66 5.54 -11.10
C MET A 4 22.73 4.83 -9.73
N GLY A 5 22.23 3.59 -9.63
CA GLY A 5 22.16 2.86 -8.37
C GLY A 5 21.11 3.38 -7.38
N ILE A 6 20.24 4.30 -7.79
CA ILE A 6 19.19 4.86 -6.94
C ILE A 6 17.94 3.99 -7.09
N GLN A 7 17.44 3.45 -5.99
CA GLN A 7 16.19 2.69 -5.96
C GLN A 7 14.99 3.62 -5.84
N THR A 8 13.88 3.22 -6.46
CA THR A 8 12.57 3.86 -6.25
C THR A 8 11.74 2.91 -5.40
N LEU A 9 11.42 3.34 -4.19
CA LEU A 9 10.66 2.57 -3.21
C LEU A 9 9.18 2.91 -3.34
N GLY A 10 8.32 1.92 -3.17
CA GLY A 10 6.86 2.07 -3.21
C GLY A 10 6.30 3.04 -2.17
N PRO A 11 5.00 3.40 -2.26
CA PRO A 11 4.36 4.17 -1.21
C PRO A 11 4.33 3.38 0.09
N ASP A 12 4.43 4.07 1.22
CA ASP A 12 4.36 3.49 2.56
C ASP A 12 3.75 4.52 3.53
N VAL A 13 2.75 4.12 4.29
CA VAL A 13 2.05 5.03 5.22
C VAL A 13 2.93 5.51 6.37
N ASN A 14 3.98 4.75 6.72
CA ASN A 14 4.94 5.12 7.76
C ASN A 14 6.10 5.98 7.27
N GLU A 15 6.43 5.96 5.96
CA GLU A 15 7.59 6.68 5.45
C GLU A 15 7.24 7.77 4.44
N SER A 16 6.22 7.54 3.60
CA SER A 16 5.90 8.46 2.51
C SER A 16 5.26 9.76 3.00
N ASN A 17 5.60 10.85 2.33
CA ASN A 17 4.92 12.13 2.47
C ASN A 17 3.96 12.38 1.29
N LEU A 18 3.39 13.58 1.21
CA LEU A 18 2.52 13.97 0.09
C LEU A 18 3.26 13.86 -1.25
N LYS A 19 4.48 14.38 -1.30
CA LYS A 19 5.36 14.36 -2.47
C LYS A 19 6.44 13.29 -2.33
N PHE A 20 7.12 13.00 -3.43
CA PHE A 20 8.32 12.17 -3.42
C PHE A 20 9.37 12.75 -2.48
N THR A 21 10.05 11.88 -1.76
CA THR A 21 11.14 12.26 -0.84
C THR A 21 12.34 11.36 -1.05
N VAL A 22 13.50 11.80 -0.62
CA VAL A 22 14.70 10.98 -0.55
C VAL A 22 14.84 10.47 0.89
N ASN A 23 14.97 9.17 1.06
CA ASN A 23 15.17 8.57 2.38
C ASN A 23 16.63 8.67 2.83
N HIS A 24 16.93 8.21 4.04
CA HIS A 24 18.30 8.26 4.61
C HIS A 24 19.33 7.48 3.78
N ASP A 25 18.91 6.47 3.05
CA ASP A 25 19.79 5.64 2.20
C ASP A 25 20.02 6.24 0.81
N GLY A 26 19.46 7.43 0.54
CA GLY A 26 19.56 8.08 -0.77
C GLY A 26 18.58 7.55 -1.82
N ASN A 27 17.63 6.70 -1.45
CA ASN A 27 16.61 6.15 -2.34
C ASN A 27 15.39 7.08 -2.42
N ILE A 28 14.72 7.06 -3.56
CA ILE A 28 13.49 7.83 -3.78
C ILE A 28 12.30 7.07 -3.20
N ARG A 29 11.60 7.65 -2.21
CA ARG A 29 10.34 7.15 -1.68
C ARG A 29 9.17 7.76 -2.45
N PHE A 30 8.25 6.92 -2.93
CA PHE A 30 7.05 7.35 -3.65
C PHE A 30 6.10 8.12 -2.71
N GLY A 31 5.61 9.28 -3.17
CA GLY A 31 4.68 10.10 -2.38
C GLY A 31 3.27 9.51 -2.37
N LEU A 32 2.58 9.57 -1.23
CA LEU A 32 1.19 9.09 -1.12
C LEU A 32 0.23 9.90 -2.00
N GLY A 33 0.50 11.19 -2.21
CA GLY A 33 -0.32 12.04 -3.08
C GLY A 33 -0.19 11.75 -4.57
N ALA A 34 0.82 10.96 -4.96
CA ALA A 34 0.99 10.51 -6.34
C ALA A 34 0.25 9.17 -6.61
N VAL A 35 -0.31 8.53 -5.59
CA VAL A 35 -1.15 7.34 -5.75
C VAL A 35 -2.53 7.77 -6.22
N LYS A 36 -2.92 7.29 -7.40
CA LYS A 36 -4.23 7.62 -8.01
C LYS A 36 -5.37 7.19 -7.10
N GLY A 37 -6.29 8.10 -6.84
CA GLY A 37 -7.45 7.86 -5.99
C GLY A 37 -7.21 8.10 -4.50
N VAL A 38 -6.01 8.47 -4.09
CA VAL A 38 -5.71 8.93 -2.72
C VAL A 38 -5.78 10.46 -2.69
N GLY A 39 -6.72 10.99 -1.91
CA GLY A 39 -6.93 12.43 -1.78
C GLY A 39 -5.91 13.09 -0.87
N GLU A 40 -5.59 14.37 -1.14
CA GLU A 40 -4.62 15.13 -0.34
C GLU A 40 -4.99 15.21 1.14
N ALA A 41 -6.29 15.38 1.47
CA ALA A 41 -6.76 15.39 2.84
C ALA A 41 -6.52 14.06 3.58
N ALA A 42 -6.60 12.92 2.88
CA ALA A 42 -6.25 11.63 3.45
C ALA A 42 -4.75 11.54 3.74
N VAL A 43 -3.92 11.99 2.81
CA VAL A 43 -2.46 11.99 2.99
C VAL A 43 -2.04 12.89 4.15
N GLN A 44 -2.61 14.10 4.23
CA GLN A 44 -2.34 15.03 5.32
C GLN A 44 -2.70 14.39 6.67
N SER A 45 -3.90 13.78 6.78
CA SER A 45 -4.32 13.09 7.99
C SER A 45 -3.37 11.98 8.41
N ILE A 46 -2.87 11.17 7.46
CA ILE A 46 -1.92 10.08 7.72
C ILE A 46 -0.58 10.66 8.23
N VAL A 47 -0.05 11.66 7.53
CA VAL A 47 1.26 12.25 7.84
C VAL A 47 1.23 12.99 9.18
N GLU A 48 0.18 13.78 9.44
CA GLU A 48 0.02 14.51 10.71
C GLU A 48 -0.11 13.56 11.90
N GLU A 49 -0.95 12.51 11.76
CA GLU A 49 -1.13 11.51 12.83
C GLU A 49 0.19 10.78 13.13
N ARG A 50 0.91 10.35 12.10
CA ARG A 50 2.21 9.68 12.24
C ARG A 50 3.25 10.59 12.89
N ASN A 51 3.31 11.86 12.49
CA ASN A 51 4.29 12.81 13.02
C ASN A 51 4.00 13.19 14.48
N THR A 52 2.73 13.21 14.87
CA THR A 52 2.31 13.57 16.23
C THR A 52 2.44 12.40 17.20
N ASN A 53 1.97 11.22 16.81
CA ASN A 53 1.80 10.07 17.69
C ASN A 53 2.74 8.89 17.35
N GLY A 54 3.69 9.09 16.44
CA GLY A 54 4.66 8.09 16.01
C GLY A 54 4.13 7.16 14.91
N PRO A 55 4.99 6.32 14.34
CA PRO A 55 4.65 5.40 13.26
C PRO A 55 3.53 4.43 13.67
N PHE A 56 2.75 4.02 12.67
CA PHE A 56 1.70 3.02 12.87
C PHE A 56 2.33 1.63 13.06
N LYS A 57 1.86 0.91 14.08
CA LYS A 57 2.38 -0.43 14.42
C LYS A 57 1.83 -1.52 13.51
N GLY A 58 0.68 -1.29 12.89
CA GLY A 58 -0.01 -2.22 12.02
C GLY A 58 -1.34 -1.63 11.54
N ILE A 59 -2.09 -2.42 10.77
CA ILE A 59 -3.33 -1.93 10.15
C ILE A 59 -4.42 -1.60 11.17
N PHE A 60 -4.51 -2.34 12.27
CA PHE A 60 -5.49 -2.06 13.32
C PHE A 60 -5.16 -0.74 14.04
N ASP A 61 -3.89 -0.52 14.40
CA ASP A 61 -3.43 0.75 14.97
C ASP A 61 -3.68 1.92 14.00
N PHE A 62 -3.47 1.70 12.69
CA PHE A 62 -3.74 2.68 11.65
C PHE A 62 -5.21 3.13 11.65
N VAL A 63 -6.17 2.19 11.57
CA VAL A 63 -7.60 2.54 11.53
C VAL A 63 -8.15 3.07 12.85
N GLN A 64 -7.50 2.77 13.96
CA GLN A 64 -7.85 3.34 15.28
C GLN A 64 -7.44 4.81 15.42
N ARG A 65 -6.43 5.24 14.67
CA ARG A 65 -5.78 6.56 14.84
C ARG A 65 -6.08 7.53 13.71
N VAL A 66 -6.05 7.06 12.45
CA VAL A 66 -6.24 7.93 11.28
C VAL A 66 -7.67 8.45 11.19
N ASN A 67 -7.86 9.66 10.66
CA ASN A 67 -9.19 10.20 10.39
C ASN A 67 -9.85 9.44 9.22
N LEU A 68 -10.75 8.49 9.52
CA LEU A 68 -11.43 7.65 8.53
C LEU A 68 -12.45 8.41 7.66
N ASN A 69 -12.84 9.64 8.03
CA ASN A 69 -13.64 10.49 7.16
C ASN A 69 -12.79 11.06 6.01
N ALA A 70 -11.55 11.42 6.30
CA ALA A 70 -10.59 11.87 5.29
C ALA A 70 -10.02 10.66 4.51
N CYS A 71 -9.60 9.62 5.22
CA CYS A 71 -9.07 8.37 4.67
C CYS A 71 -10.22 7.35 4.48
N ASN A 72 -11.13 7.64 3.55
CA ASN A 72 -12.32 6.82 3.30
C ASN A 72 -11.99 5.47 2.63
N LYS A 73 -13.02 4.62 2.43
CA LYS A 73 -12.88 3.28 1.83
C LYS A 73 -12.06 3.30 0.54
N LYS A 74 -12.35 4.23 -0.38
CA LYS A 74 -11.63 4.32 -1.67
C LYS A 74 -10.14 4.62 -1.49
N ASN A 75 -9.80 5.53 -0.57
CA ASN A 75 -8.40 5.83 -0.24
C ASN A 75 -7.69 4.59 0.31
N MET A 76 -8.36 3.86 1.21
CA MET A 76 -7.83 2.62 1.81
C MET A 76 -7.61 1.52 0.75
N GLU A 77 -8.57 1.33 -0.17
CA GLU A 77 -8.45 0.40 -1.30
C GLU A 77 -7.25 0.76 -2.19
N CYS A 78 -7.12 2.03 -2.57
CA CYS A 78 -6.01 2.49 -3.39
C CYS A 78 -4.66 2.31 -2.69
N LEU A 79 -4.57 2.61 -1.39
CA LEU A 79 -3.35 2.41 -0.61
C LEU A 79 -2.99 0.92 -0.51
N ALA A 80 -3.95 0.03 -0.25
CA ALA A 80 -3.73 -1.41 -0.16
C ALA A 80 -3.23 -1.98 -1.51
N LEU A 81 -3.87 -1.60 -2.63
CA LEU A 81 -3.47 -2.04 -3.97
C LEU A 81 -2.09 -1.51 -4.38
N ALA A 82 -1.78 -0.25 -4.02
CA ALA A 82 -0.49 0.37 -4.32
C ALA A 82 0.66 -0.12 -3.42
N GLY A 83 0.36 -0.90 -2.38
CA GLY A 83 1.35 -1.40 -1.42
C GLY A 83 1.66 -0.45 -0.27
N GLY A 84 0.80 0.55 -0.04
CA GLY A 84 0.97 1.52 1.04
C GLY A 84 1.00 0.92 2.45
N PHE A 85 0.53 -0.31 2.60
CA PHE A 85 0.47 -1.07 3.86
C PHE A 85 1.44 -2.26 3.90
N ASP A 86 2.33 -2.41 2.92
CA ASP A 86 3.21 -3.58 2.83
C ASP A 86 4.23 -3.68 3.99
N SER A 87 4.49 -2.57 4.69
CA SER A 87 5.30 -2.55 5.90
C SER A 87 4.62 -3.21 7.12
N PHE A 88 3.31 -3.47 7.04
CA PHE A 88 2.57 -4.16 8.08
C PHE A 88 2.64 -5.68 7.86
N PRO A 89 3.26 -6.44 8.78
CA PRO A 89 3.54 -7.86 8.57
C PRO A 89 2.30 -8.76 8.67
N GLU A 90 1.22 -8.26 9.29
CA GLU A 90 0.05 -9.06 9.62
C GLU A 90 -0.86 -9.39 8.43
N LEU A 91 -0.83 -8.60 7.36
CA LEU A 91 -1.74 -8.71 6.22
C LEU A 91 -1.02 -8.66 4.89
N LYS A 92 -1.48 -9.46 3.94
CA LYS A 92 -1.12 -9.36 2.52
C LYS A 92 -2.16 -8.54 1.77
N ARG A 93 -1.78 -7.97 0.60
CA ARG A 93 -2.65 -7.09 -0.20
C ARG A 93 -3.99 -7.74 -0.54
N GLU A 94 -4.01 -9.01 -0.94
CA GLU A 94 -5.20 -9.77 -1.29
C GLU A 94 -6.16 -9.96 -0.12
N GLN A 95 -5.68 -10.02 1.12
CA GLN A 95 -6.52 -10.23 2.31
C GLN A 95 -7.41 -9.01 2.60
N TYR A 96 -7.00 -7.80 2.21
CA TYR A 96 -7.85 -6.61 2.34
C TYR A 96 -9.14 -6.73 1.52
N PHE A 97 -9.11 -7.48 0.42
CA PHE A 97 -10.22 -7.65 -0.52
C PHE A 97 -10.95 -8.99 -0.35
N ALA A 98 -10.53 -9.80 0.61
CA ALA A 98 -11.18 -11.06 0.90
C ALA A 98 -12.62 -10.86 1.39
N VAL A 99 -13.51 -11.71 0.90
CA VAL A 99 -14.94 -11.67 1.25
C VAL A 99 -15.22 -12.75 2.30
N ASN A 100 -15.86 -12.36 3.39
CA ASN A 100 -16.25 -13.30 4.45
C ASN A 100 -17.51 -14.10 4.06
N SER A 101 -17.91 -15.05 4.91
CA SER A 101 -19.11 -15.89 4.70
C SER A 101 -20.42 -15.11 4.63
N LYS A 102 -20.43 -13.83 5.05
CA LYS A 102 -21.59 -12.94 5.00
C LYS A 102 -21.59 -12.05 3.76
N GLY A 103 -20.61 -12.20 2.86
CA GLY A 103 -20.47 -11.37 1.67
C GLY A 103 -19.83 -9.97 1.92
N GLU A 104 -19.25 -9.74 3.10
CA GLU A 104 -18.61 -8.46 3.43
C GLU A 104 -17.11 -8.54 3.11
N VAL A 105 -16.57 -7.48 2.50
CA VAL A 105 -15.13 -7.34 2.25
C VAL A 105 -14.40 -7.02 3.55
N PHE A 106 -13.26 -7.64 3.79
CA PHE A 106 -12.49 -7.44 5.03
C PHE A 106 -12.17 -5.96 5.28
N LEU A 107 -11.85 -5.20 4.25
CA LEU A 107 -11.57 -3.77 4.37
C LEU A 107 -12.77 -2.99 4.96
N GLU A 108 -14.01 -3.35 4.60
CA GLU A 108 -15.21 -2.72 5.17
C GLU A 108 -15.36 -3.07 6.66
N THR A 109 -15.10 -4.30 7.02
CA THR A 109 -15.11 -4.75 8.41
C THR A 109 -14.04 -4.02 9.23
N LEU A 110 -12.85 -3.85 8.66
CA LEU A 110 -11.75 -3.12 9.26
C LEU A 110 -12.09 -1.64 9.51
N MET A 111 -12.69 -0.98 8.52
CA MET A 111 -13.12 0.42 8.67
C MET A 111 -14.24 0.58 9.70
N ARG A 112 -15.20 -0.33 9.72
CA ARG A 112 -16.28 -0.34 10.73
C ARG A 112 -15.73 -0.50 12.13
N TYR A 113 -14.74 -1.39 12.30
CA TYR A 113 -14.00 -1.55 13.55
C TYR A 113 -13.31 -0.24 13.98
N GLY A 114 -12.56 0.40 13.07
CA GLY A 114 -11.87 1.66 13.35
C GLY A 114 -12.82 2.79 13.76
N ASN A 115 -13.94 2.96 13.02
CA ASN A 115 -14.95 3.96 13.35
C ASN A 115 -15.55 3.72 14.75
N ARG A 116 -15.95 2.48 15.04
CA ARG A 116 -16.51 2.13 16.36
C ARG A 116 -15.51 2.38 17.47
N TYR A 117 -14.26 1.97 17.29
CA TYR A 117 -13.19 2.22 18.26
C TYR A 117 -13.01 3.71 18.55
N GLN A 118 -12.99 4.55 17.50
CA GLN A 118 -12.85 6.00 17.65
C GLN A 118 -14.07 6.64 18.32
N GLU A 119 -15.29 6.17 18.02
CA GLU A 119 -16.53 6.63 18.66
C GLU A 119 -16.54 6.30 20.15
N ASP A 120 -16.22 5.05 20.53
CA ASP A 120 -16.18 4.63 21.92
C ASP A 120 -15.09 5.38 22.70
N LYS A 121 -13.92 5.61 22.09
CA LYS A 121 -12.85 6.43 22.69
C LYS A 121 -13.30 7.87 22.93
N ARG A 122 -14.00 8.49 21.99
CA ARG A 122 -14.56 9.85 22.14
C ARG A 122 -15.63 9.89 23.23
N ALA A 123 -16.51 8.89 23.28
CA ALA A 123 -17.54 8.78 24.32
C ALA A 123 -16.93 8.63 25.71
N ALA A 124 -15.88 7.83 25.85
CA ALA A 124 -15.15 7.66 27.11
C ALA A 124 -14.50 8.97 27.59
N ILE A 125 -13.91 9.74 26.71
CA ILE A 125 -13.31 11.06 27.04
C ILE A 125 -14.38 12.07 27.47
N ASN A 126 -15.54 12.06 26.84
CA ASN A 126 -16.64 13.00 27.12
C ASN A 126 -17.48 12.60 28.35
N SER A 127 -17.29 11.41 28.90
CA SER A 127 -17.98 10.98 30.10
C SER A 127 -17.38 11.67 31.31
N LEU A 128 -18.17 12.52 31.97
CA LEU A 128 -17.82 13.24 33.22
C LEU A 128 -17.54 12.31 34.41
N PHE A 129 -17.97 11.07 34.34
CA PHE A 129 -17.74 10.05 35.36
C PHE A 129 -16.72 9.05 34.84
N GLY A 130 -15.46 9.27 35.12
CA GLY A 130 -14.28 8.50 34.68
C GLY A 130 -14.27 6.99 34.98
N GLY A 131 -15.35 6.31 34.68
CA GLY A 131 -15.58 4.91 34.95
C GLY A 131 -16.20 4.14 33.79
N VAL A 132 -16.11 4.65 32.57
CA VAL A 132 -16.50 3.83 31.40
C VAL A 132 -15.37 2.86 31.16
N ASN A 133 -15.61 1.57 31.42
CA ASN A 133 -14.79 0.49 30.93
C ASN A 133 -14.58 0.73 29.44
N VAL A 134 -13.34 0.92 29.01
CA VAL A 134 -12.97 0.84 27.59
C VAL A 134 -13.49 -0.54 27.16
N VAL A 135 -14.59 -0.55 26.42
CA VAL A 135 -15.12 -1.80 25.89
C VAL A 135 -14.00 -2.35 25.00
N ASP A 136 -13.46 -3.48 25.42
CA ASP A 136 -12.43 -4.17 24.65
C ASP A 136 -13.10 -4.65 23.36
N ILE A 137 -13.04 -3.81 22.32
CA ILE A 137 -13.62 -4.13 21.02
C ILE A 137 -12.68 -5.14 20.39
N ALA A 138 -13.12 -6.38 20.32
CA ALA A 138 -12.36 -7.44 19.65
C ALA A 138 -11.97 -7.02 18.23
N THR A 139 -10.70 -7.14 17.92
CA THR A 139 -10.20 -6.91 16.58
C THR A 139 -10.81 -7.91 15.60
N PRO A 140 -11.16 -7.49 14.38
CA PRO A 140 -11.65 -8.42 13.36
C PRO A 140 -10.63 -9.52 13.07
N GLU A 141 -11.12 -10.73 12.88
CA GLU A 141 -10.27 -11.85 12.46
C GLU A 141 -9.76 -11.63 11.05
N ILE A 142 -8.45 -11.79 10.88
CA ILE A 142 -7.79 -11.66 9.57
C ILE A 142 -8.20 -12.86 8.70
N PRO A 143 -8.68 -12.64 7.46
CA PRO A 143 -9.05 -13.71 6.55
C PRO A 143 -7.87 -14.66 6.29
N GLN A 144 -8.09 -15.95 6.52
CA GLN A 144 -7.11 -17.01 6.29
C GLN A 144 -7.44 -17.77 5.00
N GLY A 145 -6.43 -18.42 4.41
CA GLY A 145 -6.63 -19.25 3.22
C GLY A 145 -6.98 -18.46 1.95
N VAL A 146 -6.74 -17.15 1.94
CA VAL A 146 -6.98 -16.30 0.76
C VAL A 146 -5.96 -16.65 -0.31
N GLU A 147 -6.43 -16.90 -1.53
CA GLU A 147 -5.58 -17.14 -2.68
C GLU A 147 -4.70 -15.91 -2.96
N ARG A 148 -3.41 -16.15 -3.13
CA ARG A 148 -2.47 -15.08 -3.48
C ARG A 148 -2.68 -14.65 -4.92
N TRP A 149 -2.62 -13.35 -5.13
CA TRP A 149 -2.56 -12.83 -6.51
C TRP A 149 -1.28 -13.31 -7.17
N GLY A 150 -1.37 -13.67 -8.44
CA GLY A 150 -0.19 -13.88 -9.27
C GLY A 150 0.66 -12.60 -9.34
N ASP A 151 1.98 -12.76 -9.53
CA ASP A 151 2.89 -11.62 -9.53
C ASP A 151 2.51 -10.58 -10.60
N LEU A 152 2.14 -11.02 -11.79
CA LEU A 152 1.69 -10.11 -12.86
C LEU A 152 0.38 -9.37 -12.49
N GLU A 153 -0.56 -10.04 -11.85
CA GLU A 153 -1.81 -9.42 -11.39
C GLU A 153 -1.53 -8.34 -10.35
N ARG A 154 -0.71 -8.65 -9.37
CA ARG A 154 -0.29 -7.71 -8.33
C ARG A 154 0.42 -6.49 -8.92
N LEU A 155 1.36 -6.71 -9.84
CA LEU A 155 2.09 -5.65 -10.53
C LEU A 155 1.17 -4.76 -11.39
N ASN A 156 0.19 -5.34 -12.06
CA ASN A 156 -0.78 -4.56 -12.83
C ASN A 156 -1.66 -3.69 -11.95
N LYS A 157 -2.17 -4.22 -10.83
CA LYS A 157 -2.95 -3.45 -9.85
C LYS A 157 -2.13 -2.27 -9.28
N GLU A 158 -0.87 -2.50 -8.96
CA GLU A 158 0.06 -1.46 -8.50
C GLU A 158 0.28 -0.40 -9.59
N ARG A 159 0.63 -0.80 -10.81
CA ARG A 159 0.86 0.11 -11.93
C ARG A 159 -0.35 0.99 -12.25
N ASP A 160 -1.56 0.46 -12.17
CA ASP A 160 -2.78 1.21 -12.49
C ASP A 160 -3.01 2.40 -11.55
N LEU A 161 -2.45 2.33 -10.35
CA LEU A 161 -2.53 3.38 -9.32
C LEU A 161 -1.28 4.25 -9.24
N VAL A 162 -0.12 3.66 -9.45
CA VAL A 162 1.18 4.33 -9.34
C VAL A 162 1.67 4.87 -10.70
N GLY A 163 1.20 4.27 -11.79
CA GLY A 163 1.56 4.65 -13.16
C GLY A 163 2.80 3.95 -13.70
N ILE A 164 3.58 3.30 -12.85
CA ILE A 164 4.80 2.53 -13.20
C ILE A 164 4.86 1.23 -12.41
N TYR A 165 5.66 0.28 -12.87
CA TYR A 165 6.00 -0.91 -12.11
C TYR A 165 7.11 -0.57 -11.10
N LEU A 166 6.82 -0.65 -9.80
CA LEU A 166 7.76 -0.33 -8.72
C LEU A 166 8.36 -1.58 -8.07
N SER A 167 7.50 -2.54 -7.70
CA SER A 167 7.92 -3.70 -6.91
C SER A 167 8.79 -4.67 -7.70
N ALA A 168 8.48 -4.88 -8.98
CA ALA A 168 9.23 -5.72 -9.91
C ALA A 168 8.84 -5.37 -11.36
N HIS A 169 9.55 -5.88 -12.33
CA HIS A 169 9.20 -5.72 -13.74
C HIS A 169 8.50 -7.00 -14.25
N PRO A 170 7.43 -6.90 -15.08
CA PRO A 170 6.75 -8.08 -15.61
C PRO A 170 7.64 -9.05 -16.40
N LEU A 171 8.74 -8.56 -16.94
CA LEU A 171 9.72 -9.37 -17.66
C LEU A 171 10.77 -10.03 -16.76
N ASP A 172 10.78 -9.75 -15.44
CA ASP A 172 11.75 -10.34 -14.53
C ASP A 172 11.57 -11.88 -14.44
N GLU A 173 10.33 -12.37 -14.58
CA GLU A 173 10.04 -13.80 -14.66
C GLU A 173 10.61 -14.46 -15.94
N PHE A 174 10.80 -13.67 -16.99
CA PHE A 174 11.32 -14.13 -18.29
C PHE A 174 12.82 -13.86 -18.45
N ALA A 175 13.53 -13.49 -17.38
CA ALA A 175 14.95 -13.14 -17.45
C ALA A 175 15.79 -14.25 -18.15
N ILE A 176 15.55 -15.52 -17.81
CA ILE A 176 16.24 -16.66 -18.43
C ILE A 176 15.98 -16.72 -19.96
N VAL A 177 14.74 -16.46 -20.37
CA VAL A 177 14.37 -16.46 -21.80
C VAL A 177 15.01 -15.27 -22.52
N LEU A 178 15.00 -14.10 -21.85
CA LEU A 178 15.59 -12.88 -22.43
C LEU A 178 17.11 -12.99 -22.56
N ASP A 179 17.78 -13.63 -21.60
CA ASP A 179 19.23 -13.74 -21.60
C ASP A 179 19.76 -14.89 -22.47
N HIS A 180 18.99 -15.97 -22.65
CA HIS A 180 19.48 -17.21 -23.27
C HIS A 180 18.78 -17.57 -24.58
N VAL A 181 17.58 -17.07 -24.83
CA VAL A 181 16.81 -17.36 -26.06
C VAL A 181 16.77 -16.15 -26.98
N CYS A 182 16.69 -14.93 -26.43
CA CYS A 182 16.69 -13.72 -27.22
C CYS A 182 18.14 -13.35 -27.61
N ASN A 183 18.42 -13.36 -28.89
CA ASN A 183 19.75 -13.06 -29.44
C ASN A 183 19.94 -11.61 -29.90
N THR A 184 18.89 -10.77 -29.75
CA THR A 184 18.89 -9.39 -30.26
C THR A 184 18.26 -8.46 -29.22
N ARG A 185 18.91 -7.34 -28.92
CA ARG A 185 18.37 -6.29 -28.05
C ARG A 185 17.60 -5.25 -28.87
N MET A 186 16.60 -4.61 -28.27
CA MET A 186 15.85 -3.55 -28.93
C MET A 186 16.75 -2.39 -29.44
N ALA A 187 17.81 -2.07 -28.71
CA ALA A 187 18.80 -1.06 -29.13
C ALA A 187 19.54 -1.45 -30.42
N ASP A 188 19.70 -2.75 -30.70
CA ASP A 188 20.38 -3.24 -31.90
C ASP A 188 19.50 -3.10 -33.15
N LEU A 189 18.18 -2.85 -33.00
CA LEU A 189 17.23 -2.67 -34.12
C LEU A 189 17.45 -1.36 -34.89
N GLU A 190 18.14 -0.39 -34.31
CA GLU A 190 18.49 0.86 -34.99
C GLU A 190 19.61 0.62 -36.02
N ASP A 191 20.48 -0.36 -35.80
CA ASP A 191 21.54 -0.73 -36.74
C ASP A 191 21.18 -2.00 -37.53
N LYS A 192 20.53 -1.79 -38.69
CA LYS A 192 20.11 -2.88 -39.57
C LYS A 192 21.27 -3.72 -40.08
N ALA A 193 22.49 -3.18 -40.17
CA ALA A 193 23.67 -3.89 -40.66
C ALA A 193 24.17 -4.91 -39.60
N ALA A 194 23.98 -4.63 -38.31
CA ALA A 194 24.34 -5.55 -37.23
C ALA A 194 23.40 -6.75 -37.08
N LEU A 195 22.24 -6.75 -37.76
CA LEU A 195 21.23 -7.81 -37.67
C LEU A 195 21.38 -8.84 -38.82
N VAL A 196 22.16 -8.57 -39.84
CA VAL A 196 22.36 -9.48 -40.94
C VAL A 196 23.31 -10.58 -40.54
N GLY A 197 22.76 -11.81 -40.33
CA GLY A 197 23.54 -13.02 -40.00
C GLY A 197 23.44 -13.49 -38.54
N ARG A 198 22.52 -12.94 -37.75
CA ARG A 198 22.19 -13.45 -36.40
C ARG A 198 20.96 -14.34 -36.38
#